data_a668083c5c01b32520c2f5879d9e6bfe
#
_entry.id   a668083c5c01b32520c2f5879d9e6bfe
#
_cell.length_a   1.000
_cell.length_b   1.000
_cell.length_c   1.000
_cell.angle_alpha   90.00
_cell.angle_beta   90.00
_cell.angle_gamma   90.00
#
_symmetry.space_group_name_H-M   'P 1'
#
loop_
_entity.id
_entity.type
_entity.pdbx_description
1 polymer ?
#
loop_
_entity_poly.entity_id
_entity_poly.type
_entity_poly.pdbx_seq_one_letter_code
_entity_poly.pdbx_strand_id
1 'polypeptide(L)'
;MSIRAHDADGAAGGREARHPSGTPPRRRRVVGLVDTDSFAKWGAHLLSAAPAHWSLELLTVATPRSASPAQLRAAFRDVDARLGPIDLAPPEPLSVDEVVARLQTDPPDAVLVSCIGPVAEVLVDQVLRSVPRRPVLLSGLPGISFPAKWKGVFLRARADLFVLHSHREVREYRAMAIAGGVEPSFALATLPFARPSDGSRAGVVRDSVVFAAQPSVPREEDDRRRVAGWLAETARAHPEWRVVVKTRAAAGEHQTHRETHPYADLLPADAPSNLVVEAGPMSVHLDRAVALVTISSTAVLEAAARGVPALTLSDFGTSRSLINEVFVDSGLEGNADDLVQGRFGTVRPEWMTDNYFHPGQDDDWSVRAEELMRLRDAGALVDRPAARRSRGGALRRAWERRNALGDHDRSMIGRVAALIGTPVRDVKRALRRLRRALRPTPIPLALEARPVSVERLRHRDEELVPRRDAG
;
A
#
# COMPACT_ATOMS: atom_id res chain seq x y z
N MET A 1 -0.57 -57.03 -62.21
CA MET A 1 -1.53 -56.33 -63.05
C MET A 1 -1.62 -54.90 -62.59
N SER A 2 -0.95 -54.03 -63.36
CA SER A 2 -0.77 -52.61 -63.06
C SER A 2 -1.99 -51.81 -63.49
N ILE A 3 -2.41 -50.82 -62.68
CA ILE A 3 -3.12 -49.63 -63.20
C ILE A 3 -2.66 -48.40 -62.42
N ARG A 4 -2.14 -47.44 -63.13
CA ARG A 4 -1.72 -46.11 -62.70
C ARG A 4 -2.92 -45.22 -62.43
N ALA A 5 -2.85 -44.34 -61.43
CA ALA A 5 -3.77 -43.24 -61.24
C ALA A 5 -3.07 -41.91 -61.50
N HIS A 6 -3.80 -41.04 -62.13
CA HIS A 6 -3.42 -39.69 -62.59
C HIS A 6 -3.37 -38.64 -61.46
N ASP A 7 -2.37 -37.82 -61.58
CA ASP A 7 -2.26 -36.54 -60.85
C ASP A 7 -3.32 -35.54 -61.34
N ALA A 8 -3.90 -34.77 -60.41
CA ALA A 8 -4.61 -33.54 -60.68
C ALA A 8 -4.20 -32.50 -59.63
N ASP A 9 -3.35 -31.58 -60.10
CA ASP A 9 -2.99 -30.33 -59.43
C ASP A 9 -4.24 -29.49 -59.16
N GLY A 10 -4.37 -29.04 -57.90
CA GLY A 10 -5.37 -28.09 -57.47
C GLY A 10 -4.74 -27.07 -56.48
N ALA A 11 -4.03 -26.08 -57.03
CA ALA A 11 -3.47 -24.96 -56.26
C ALA A 11 -4.61 -24.11 -55.68
N ALA A 12 -4.93 -24.33 -54.38
CA ALA A 12 -5.73 -23.42 -53.56
C ALA A 12 -4.77 -22.45 -52.87
N GLY A 13 -4.59 -21.25 -53.46
CA GLY A 13 -3.88 -20.13 -52.82
C GLY A 13 -4.58 -19.69 -51.57
N GLY A 14 -4.07 -20.10 -50.41
CA GLY A 14 -4.41 -19.54 -49.10
C GLY A 14 -3.95 -18.10 -49.07
N ARG A 15 -4.91 -17.16 -49.20
CA ARG A 15 -4.71 -15.77 -48.81
C ARG A 15 -4.46 -15.75 -47.31
N GLU A 16 -3.21 -15.68 -46.89
CA GLU A 16 -2.84 -15.22 -45.56
C GLU A 16 -3.49 -13.86 -45.35
N ALA A 17 -4.43 -13.81 -44.42
CA ALA A 17 -5.00 -12.57 -43.94
C ALA A 17 -3.86 -11.75 -43.30
N ARG A 18 -3.34 -10.77 -44.05
CA ARG A 18 -2.42 -9.76 -43.52
C ARG A 18 -3.14 -9.06 -42.38
N HIS A 19 -2.74 -9.34 -41.15
CA HIS A 19 -3.07 -8.49 -40.02
C HIS A 19 -2.69 -7.05 -40.35
N PRO A 20 -3.55 -6.05 -40.05
CA PRO A 20 -3.22 -4.68 -40.35
C PRO A 20 -1.92 -4.34 -39.61
N SER A 21 -0.97 -3.80 -40.36
CA SER A 21 0.31 -3.28 -39.87
C SER A 21 0.04 -2.16 -38.87
N GLY A 22 -0.14 -2.54 -37.61
CA GLY A 22 -0.25 -1.58 -36.52
C GLY A 22 1.06 -0.82 -36.39
N THR A 23 1.02 0.49 -36.52
CA THR A 23 2.13 1.37 -36.17
C THR A 23 2.68 0.94 -34.81
N PRO A 24 3.99 0.73 -34.61
CA PRO A 24 4.55 0.31 -33.35
C PRO A 24 4.10 1.31 -32.25
N PRO A 25 3.77 0.82 -31.05
CA PRO A 25 3.29 1.69 -29.99
C PRO A 25 4.32 2.79 -29.70
N ARG A 26 3.83 4.03 -29.59
CA ARG A 26 4.68 5.18 -29.28
C ARG A 26 5.40 4.93 -27.95
N ARG A 27 6.71 5.15 -27.92
CA ARG A 27 7.50 5.08 -26.68
C ARG A 27 6.99 6.12 -25.68
N ARG A 28 6.60 5.69 -24.50
CA ARG A 28 6.10 6.54 -23.40
C ARG A 28 7.19 6.78 -22.37
N ARG A 29 7.40 8.03 -21.97
CA ARG A 29 8.28 8.35 -20.85
C ARG A 29 7.45 8.47 -19.56
N VAL A 30 7.73 7.64 -18.57
CA VAL A 30 7.02 7.62 -17.29
C VAL A 30 8.02 7.79 -16.15
N VAL A 31 7.77 8.77 -15.28
CA VAL A 31 8.62 9.08 -14.13
C VAL A 31 7.88 8.71 -12.84
N GLY A 32 8.49 7.88 -12.00
CA GLY A 32 8.02 7.57 -10.65
C GLY A 32 8.65 8.50 -9.62
N LEU A 33 7.84 9.04 -8.71
CA LEU A 33 8.28 9.84 -7.56
C LEU A 33 7.98 9.07 -6.29
N VAL A 34 9.00 8.79 -5.47
CA VAL A 34 8.87 7.98 -4.26
C VAL A 34 9.44 8.70 -3.03
N ASP A 35 8.93 8.42 -1.82
CA ASP A 35 9.42 9.06 -0.60
C ASP A 35 9.82 8.09 0.52
N THR A 36 8.94 7.20 0.95
CA THR A 36 9.16 6.25 2.04
C THR A 36 9.41 4.84 1.50
N ASP A 37 9.93 3.94 2.33
CA ASP A 37 10.22 2.56 1.99
C ASP A 37 9.06 1.82 1.34
N SER A 38 7.88 1.90 1.94
CA SER A 38 6.68 1.22 1.43
C SER A 38 6.22 1.77 0.09
N PHE A 39 6.26 3.12 -0.08
CA PHE A 39 5.91 3.77 -1.33
C PHE A 39 6.99 3.56 -2.39
N ALA A 40 8.27 3.52 -2.01
CA ALA A 40 9.38 3.21 -2.91
C ALA A 40 9.24 1.78 -3.46
N LYS A 41 9.03 0.79 -2.59
CA LYS A 41 8.79 -0.59 -2.98
C LYS A 41 7.58 -0.70 -3.92
N TRP A 42 6.44 -0.12 -3.54
CA TRP A 42 5.23 -0.16 -4.35
C TRP A 42 5.41 0.48 -5.72
N GLY A 43 5.95 1.71 -5.77
CA GLY A 43 6.11 2.46 -7.02
C GLY A 43 7.09 1.79 -8.00
N ALA A 44 8.23 1.30 -7.51
CA ALA A 44 9.21 0.61 -8.33
C ALA A 44 8.65 -0.68 -8.92
N HIS A 45 7.97 -1.50 -8.11
CA HIS A 45 7.38 -2.75 -8.59
C HIS A 45 6.17 -2.54 -9.50
N LEU A 46 5.35 -1.49 -9.27
CA LEU A 46 4.27 -1.14 -10.20
C LEU A 46 4.85 -0.75 -11.56
N LEU A 47 5.88 0.09 -11.60
CA LEU A 47 6.57 0.46 -12.82
C LEU A 47 7.26 -0.73 -13.50
N SER A 48 7.81 -1.67 -12.73
CA SER A 48 8.37 -2.92 -13.27
C SER A 48 7.35 -3.75 -14.05
N ALA A 49 6.08 -3.65 -13.69
CA ALA A 49 4.98 -4.31 -14.40
C ALA A 49 4.45 -3.50 -15.61
N ALA A 50 5.05 -2.34 -15.91
CA ALA A 50 4.63 -1.50 -17.02
C ALA A 50 4.96 -2.13 -18.40
N PRO A 51 4.20 -1.78 -19.45
CA PRO A 51 4.47 -2.25 -20.82
C PRO A 51 5.92 -2.01 -21.26
N ALA A 52 6.49 -2.93 -22.03
CA ALA A 52 7.90 -2.89 -22.45
C ALA A 52 8.28 -1.64 -23.25
N HIS A 53 7.34 -1.02 -23.94
CA HIS A 53 7.58 0.21 -24.72
C HIS A 53 7.63 1.49 -23.84
N TRP A 54 7.42 1.39 -22.52
CA TRP A 54 7.60 2.54 -21.64
C TRP A 54 9.07 2.70 -21.24
N SER A 55 9.55 3.93 -21.31
CA SER A 55 10.83 4.37 -20.75
C SER A 55 10.60 4.81 -19.32
N LEU A 56 11.26 4.18 -18.36
CA LEU A 56 11.00 4.34 -16.94
C LEU A 56 12.15 5.12 -16.29
N GLU A 57 11.79 6.01 -15.37
CA GLU A 57 12.73 6.69 -14.48
C GLU A 57 12.14 6.72 -13.07
N LEU A 58 12.98 6.61 -12.04
CA LEU A 58 12.55 6.71 -10.64
C LEU A 58 13.34 7.80 -9.94
N LEU A 59 12.64 8.73 -9.28
CA LEU A 59 13.22 9.81 -8.48
C LEU A 59 12.79 9.68 -7.03
N THR A 60 13.73 9.89 -6.11
CA THR A 60 13.43 9.93 -4.67
C THR A 60 13.18 11.36 -4.24
N VAL A 61 12.12 11.58 -3.47
CA VAL A 61 11.70 12.91 -2.98
C VAL A 61 12.17 13.10 -1.55
N ALA A 62 12.87 14.20 -1.29
CA ALA A 62 13.34 14.57 0.05
C ALA A 62 12.18 15.01 0.95
N THR A 63 11.97 14.28 2.04
CA THR A 63 10.94 14.53 3.05
C THR A 63 11.46 14.18 4.44
N PRO A 64 10.80 14.62 5.53
CA PRO A 64 11.18 14.20 6.88
C PRO A 64 11.04 12.69 7.15
N ARG A 65 10.44 11.95 6.20
CA ARG A 65 10.21 10.51 6.29
C ARG A 65 10.83 9.74 5.14
N SER A 66 11.77 10.35 4.42
CA SER A 66 12.48 9.67 3.33
C SER A 66 13.11 8.40 3.84
N ALA A 67 13.00 7.35 3.03
CA ALA A 67 13.66 6.08 3.32
C ALA A 67 15.17 6.25 3.33
N SER A 68 15.86 5.52 4.20
CA SER A 68 17.32 5.48 4.20
C SER A 68 17.85 4.77 2.94
N PRO A 69 19.12 5.00 2.55
CA PRO A 69 19.72 4.29 1.41
C PRO A 69 19.63 2.77 1.54
N ALA A 70 19.75 2.22 2.76
CA ALA A 70 19.61 0.78 3.01
C ALA A 70 18.17 0.30 2.77
N GLN A 71 17.18 1.06 3.24
CA GLN A 71 15.75 0.78 2.99
C GLN A 71 15.40 0.88 1.50
N LEU A 72 15.95 1.88 0.78
CA LEU A 72 15.75 2.01 -0.66
C LEU A 72 16.37 0.84 -1.42
N ARG A 73 17.59 0.42 -1.08
CA ARG A 73 18.21 -0.79 -1.67
C ARG A 73 17.32 -2.03 -1.45
N ALA A 74 16.78 -2.19 -0.26
CA ALA A 74 15.87 -3.30 0.02
C ALA A 74 14.54 -3.20 -0.74
N ALA A 75 14.00 -1.99 -0.90
CA ALA A 75 12.75 -1.72 -1.62
C ALA A 75 12.89 -1.93 -3.14
N PHE A 76 14.08 -1.69 -3.69
CA PHE A 76 14.36 -1.79 -5.13
C PHE A 76 14.96 -3.14 -5.54
N ARG A 77 15.03 -4.10 -4.64
CA ARG A 77 15.48 -5.45 -4.98
C ARG A 77 14.50 -6.09 -5.97
N ASP A 78 15.04 -6.79 -6.95
CA ASP A 78 14.27 -7.54 -7.96
C ASP A 78 13.35 -6.65 -8.84
N VAL A 79 13.67 -5.36 -9.00
CA VAL A 79 12.97 -4.48 -9.93
C VAL A 79 13.47 -4.62 -11.36
N ASP A 80 12.66 -4.16 -12.31
CA ASP A 80 12.97 -4.22 -13.74
C ASP A 80 14.24 -3.43 -14.10
N ALA A 81 15.11 -4.03 -14.92
CA ALA A 81 16.36 -3.42 -15.37
C ALA A 81 16.16 -2.09 -16.15
N ARG A 82 14.96 -1.81 -16.66
CA ARG A 82 14.62 -0.51 -17.27
C ARG A 82 14.69 0.65 -16.28
N LEU A 83 14.62 0.39 -14.98
CA LEU A 83 14.82 1.40 -13.93
C LEU A 83 16.30 1.65 -13.62
N GLY A 84 17.20 0.89 -14.24
CA GLY A 84 18.64 0.92 -13.95
C GLY A 84 18.99 0.17 -12.68
N PRO A 85 20.27 0.23 -12.24
CA PRO A 85 20.76 -0.48 -11.06
C PRO A 85 20.43 0.28 -9.74
N ILE A 86 19.14 0.68 -9.58
CA ILE A 86 18.69 1.50 -8.43
C ILE A 86 18.74 0.75 -7.09
N ASP A 87 18.79 -0.57 -7.11
CA ASP A 87 19.01 -1.43 -5.94
C ASP A 87 20.46 -1.34 -5.41
N LEU A 88 21.42 -1.11 -6.30
CA LEU A 88 22.84 -0.93 -5.94
C LEU A 88 23.14 0.53 -5.57
N ALA A 89 22.64 1.48 -6.37
CA ALA A 89 22.81 2.91 -6.20
C ALA A 89 21.44 3.62 -6.22
N PRO A 90 20.72 3.66 -5.09
CA PRO A 90 19.45 4.36 -5.01
C PRO A 90 19.58 5.84 -5.38
N PRO A 91 18.60 6.42 -6.11
CA PRO A 91 18.62 7.83 -6.45
C PRO A 91 18.70 8.74 -5.22
N GLU A 92 19.57 9.73 -5.27
CA GLU A 92 19.67 10.75 -4.21
C GLU A 92 18.33 11.50 -4.06
N PRO A 93 17.90 11.80 -2.81
CA PRO A 93 16.65 12.50 -2.58
C PRO A 93 16.70 13.94 -3.09
N LEU A 94 15.79 14.28 -3.99
CA LEU A 94 15.59 15.60 -4.57
C LEU A 94 14.53 16.40 -3.80
N SER A 95 14.74 17.70 -3.65
CA SER A 95 13.67 18.61 -3.19
C SER A 95 12.53 18.65 -4.22
N VAL A 96 11.36 19.10 -3.80
CA VAL A 96 10.21 19.25 -4.72
C VAL A 96 10.52 20.18 -5.87
N ASP A 97 11.30 21.24 -5.62
CA ASP A 97 11.65 22.22 -6.64
C ASP A 97 12.65 21.63 -7.68
N GLU A 98 13.60 20.80 -7.25
CA GLU A 98 14.51 20.05 -8.13
C GLU A 98 13.76 18.98 -8.96
N VAL A 99 12.80 18.28 -8.34
CA VAL A 99 11.92 17.35 -9.07
C VAL A 99 11.16 18.09 -10.18
N VAL A 100 10.54 19.22 -9.85
CA VAL A 100 9.80 20.04 -10.83
C VAL A 100 10.71 20.53 -11.94
N ALA A 101 11.91 21.05 -11.62
CA ALA A 101 12.88 21.50 -12.63
C ALA A 101 13.27 20.36 -13.59
N ARG A 102 13.48 19.14 -13.07
CA ARG A 102 13.77 17.97 -13.92
C ARG A 102 12.60 17.61 -14.84
N LEU A 103 11.37 17.62 -14.32
CA LEU A 103 10.17 17.38 -15.13
C LEU A 103 9.89 18.48 -16.16
N GLN A 104 10.34 19.71 -15.93
CA GLN A 104 10.26 20.81 -16.88
C GLN A 104 11.28 20.68 -18.01
N THR A 105 12.51 20.27 -17.67
CA THR A 105 13.61 20.10 -18.64
C THR A 105 13.31 18.97 -19.62
N ASP A 106 12.75 17.87 -19.13
CA ASP A 106 12.38 16.70 -19.94
C ASP A 106 10.97 16.22 -19.53
N PRO A 107 9.90 16.82 -20.11
CA PRO A 107 8.52 16.55 -19.71
C PRO A 107 8.08 15.11 -20.01
N PRO A 108 7.66 14.31 -18.99
CA PRO A 108 7.19 12.96 -19.20
C PRO A 108 5.76 12.92 -19.75
N ASP A 109 5.37 11.76 -20.29
CA ASP A 109 3.97 11.49 -20.68
C ASP A 109 3.11 11.24 -19.42
N ALA A 110 3.67 10.56 -18.41
CA ALA A 110 3.00 10.34 -17.14
C ALA A 110 3.95 10.45 -15.94
N VAL A 111 3.41 10.81 -14.77
CA VAL A 111 4.11 10.81 -13.48
C VAL A 111 3.35 9.93 -12.50
N LEU A 112 4.01 8.90 -11.98
CA LEU A 112 3.51 8.11 -10.86
C LEU A 112 3.93 8.77 -9.55
N VAL A 113 2.98 9.35 -8.82
CA VAL A 113 3.21 9.95 -7.50
C VAL A 113 2.99 8.90 -6.42
N SER A 114 4.04 8.17 -6.11
CA SER A 114 4.11 7.10 -5.11
C SER A 114 4.66 7.65 -3.80
N CYS A 115 3.89 8.51 -3.14
CA CYS A 115 4.29 9.21 -1.93
C CYS A 115 3.18 9.21 -0.87
N ILE A 116 3.56 9.47 0.39
CA ILE A 116 2.55 9.66 1.45
C ILE A 116 1.60 10.81 1.07
N GLY A 117 0.33 10.69 1.49
CA GLY A 117 -0.74 11.56 1.03
C GLY A 117 -0.42 13.07 1.03
N PRO A 118 0.07 13.68 2.13
CA PRO A 118 0.40 15.11 2.13
C PRO A 118 1.49 15.51 1.14
N VAL A 119 2.49 14.66 0.90
CA VAL A 119 3.54 14.88 -0.10
C VAL A 119 2.99 14.70 -1.51
N ALA A 120 2.17 13.66 -1.71
CA ALA A 120 1.51 13.42 -2.99
C ALA A 120 0.65 14.63 -3.42
N GLU A 121 -0.12 15.21 -2.50
CA GLU A 121 -0.91 16.41 -2.77
C GLU A 121 -0.04 17.59 -3.20
N VAL A 122 1.09 17.81 -2.51
CA VAL A 122 2.04 18.90 -2.85
C VAL A 122 2.66 18.69 -4.22
N LEU A 123 3.13 17.48 -4.52
CA LEU A 123 3.74 17.13 -5.81
C LEU A 123 2.75 17.30 -6.96
N VAL A 124 1.56 16.74 -6.83
CA VAL A 124 0.48 16.88 -7.83
C VAL A 124 0.17 18.35 -8.10
N ASP A 125 0.01 19.18 -7.05
CA ASP A 125 -0.28 20.60 -7.19
C ASP A 125 0.88 21.35 -7.89
N GLN A 126 2.14 21.04 -7.56
CA GLN A 126 3.31 21.65 -8.18
C GLN A 126 3.48 21.23 -9.65
N VAL A 127 3.34 19.96 -9.97
CA VAL A 127 3.44 19.47 -11.35
C VAL A 127 2.37 20.12 -12.22
N LEU A 128 1.12 20.19 -11.76
CA LEU A 128 0.02 20.80 -12.50
C LEU A 128 0.20 22.30 -12.75
N ARG A 129 0.94 23.01 -11.86
CA ARG A 129 1.17 24.46 -12.02
C ARG A 129 2.41 24.79 -12.84
N SER A 130 3.40 23.91 -12.82
CA SER A 130 4.75 24.28 -13.24
C SER A 130 5.24 23.56 -14.47
N VAL A 131 4.70 22.37 -14.80
CA VAL A 131 5.11 21.61 -15.99
C VAL A 131 4.26 22.04 -17.18
N PRO A 132 4.85 22.70 -18.21
CA PRO A 132 4.09 23.34 -19.30
C PRO A 132 3.20 22.37 -20.07
N ARG A 133 3.72 21.17 -20.35
CA ARG A 133 2.95 20.08 -20.96
C ARG A 133 2.55 19.11 -19.86
N ARG A 134 1.40 19.36 -19.25
CA ARG A 134 0.84 18.56 -18.16
C ARG A 134 0.95 17.06 -18.43
N PRO A 135 1.66 16.29 -17.59
CA PRO A 135 1.68 14.84 -17.68
C PRO A 135 0.37 14.23 -17.13
N VAL A 136 0.10 12.98 -17.49
CA VAL A 136 -0.90 12.17 -16.78
C VAL A 136 -0.40 11.88 -15.36
N LEU A 137 -1.23 12.12 -14.36
CA LEU A 137 -0.88 11.95 -12.95
C LEU A 137 -1.49 10.65 -12.42
N LEU A 138 -0.64 9.68 -12.11
CA LEU A 138 -0.98 8.41 -11.50
C LEU A 138 -0.64 8.50 -10.01
N SER A 139 -1.46 7.91 -9.14
CA SER A 139 -1.13 7.72 -7.73
C SER A 139 -1.82 6.47 -7.20
N GLY A 140 -1.54 6.07 -5.95
CA GLY A 140 -2.15 4.90 -5.33
C GLY A 140 -1.75 4.75 -3.88
N LEU A 141 -2.01 3.57 -3.32
CA LEU A 141 -1.70 3.23 -1.94
C LEU A 141 -0.92 1.91 -1.92
N PRO A 142 0.17 1.81 -1.15
CA PRO A 142 0.92 0.57 -1.00
C PRO A 142 0.18 -0.39 -0.05
N GLY A 143 0.11 -1.66 -0.40
CA GLY A 143 -0.42 -2.71 0.45
C GLY A 143 -1.93 -2.63 0.70
N ILE A 144 -2.37 -3.20 1.83
CA ILE A 144 -3.77 -3.26 2.22
C ILE A 144 -4.31 -1.86 2.54
N SER A 145 -5.35 -1.44 1.82
CA SER A 145 -5.97 -0.12 1.96
C SER A 145 -7.45 -0.18 2.36
N PHE A 146 -7.91 -1.35 2.78
CA PHE A 146 -9.25 -1.56 3.34
C PHE A 146 -9.21 -1.44 4.88
N PRO A 147 -10.25 -0.86 5.52
CA PRO A 147 -11.36 -0.12 4.91
C PRO A 147 -10.93 1.22 4.31
N ALA A 148 -11.67 1.67 3.31
CA ALA A 148 -11.37 2.91 2.62
C ALA A 148 -11.28 4.11 3.59
N LYS A 149 -10.30 5.00 3.34
CA LYS A 149 -10.07 6.19 4.16
C LYS A 149 -10.19 7.44 3.30
N TRP A 150 -11.06 8.38 3.72
CA TRP A 150 -11.28 9.63 2.99
C TRP A 150 -9.99 10.39 2.68
N LYS A 151 -9.04 10.42 3.59
CA LYS A 151 -7.73 11.05 3.34
C LYS A 151 -6.97 10.42 2.18
N GLY A 152 -7.15 9.14 1.91
CA GLY A 152 -6.58 8.46 0.74
C GLY A 152 -7.06 9.10 -0.55
N VAL A 153 -8.36 9.27 -0.71
CA VAL A 153 -9.01 9.91 -1.86
C VAL A 153 -8.71 11.40 -1.90
N PHE A 154 -8.98 12.10 -0.79
CA PHE A 154 -8.91 13.55 -0.69
C PHE A 154 -7.54 14.12 -1.11
N LEU A 155 -6.45 13.53 -0.59
CA LEU A 155 -5.09 14.00 -0.86
C LEU A 155 -4.57 13.63 -2.27
N ARG A 156 -5.34 12.82 -3.01
CA ARG A 156 -5.04 12.38 -4.39
C ARG A 156 -6.14 12.74 -5.38
N ALA A 157 -7.10 13.58 -4.97
CA ALA A 157 -8.27 13.92 -5.77
C ALA A 157 -7.96 14.54 -7.14
N ARG A 158 -6.77 15.14 -7.29
CA ARG A 158 -6.31 15.72 -8.55
C ARG A 158 -5.49 14.77 -9.43
N ALA A 159 -5.21 13.56 -8.95
CA ALA A 159 -4.60 12.52 -9.80
C ALA A 159 -5.61 12.05 -10.85
N ASP A 160 -5.12 11.76 -12.05
CA ASP A 160 -5.95 11.29 -13.15
C ASP A 160 -6.35 9.83 -12.96
N LEU A 161 -5.45 9.02 -12.36
CA LEU A 161 -5.67 7.61 -12.09
C LEU A 161 -5.25 7.27 -10.67
N PHE A 162 -6.12 6.58 -9.93
CA PHE A 162 -5.87 6.11 -8.59
C PHE A 162 -5.83 4.58 -8.58
N VAL A 163 -4.62 4.02 -8.39
CA VAL A 163 -4.37 2.57 -8.44
C VAL A 163 -4.61 1.96 -7.08
N LEU A 164 -5.39 0.89 -7.05
CA LEU A 164 -5.74 0.07 -5.90
C LEU A 164 -5.45 -1.41 -6.21
N HIS A 165 -5.62 -2.30 -5.23
CA HIS A 165 -5.09 -3.65 -5.30
C HIS A 165 -6.12 -4.76 -5.09
N SER A 166 -7.39 -4.40 -4.92
CA SER A 166 -8.46 -5.39 -4.83
C SER A 166 -9.78 -4.83 -5.38
N HIS A 167 -10.62 -5.70 -5.88
CA HIS A 167 -11.97 -5.33 -6.31
C HIS A 167 -12.75 -4.68 -5.17
N ARG A 168 -12.62 -5.20 -3.94
CA ARG A 168 -13.24 -4.65 -2.73
C ARG A 168 -12.79 -3.22 -2.47
N GLU A 169 -11.48 -2.94 -2.53
CA GLU A 169 -10.95 -1.58 -2.38
C GLU A 169 -11.51 -0.64 -3.45
N VAL A 170 -11.50 -1.05 -4.72
CA VAL A 170 -12.02 -0.21 -5.82
C VAL A 170 -13.49 0.16 -5.58
N ARG A 171 -14.33 -0.79 -5.13
CA ARG A 171 -15.74 -0.50 -4.81
C ARG A 171 -15.88 0.49 -3.67
N GLU A 172 -15.16 0.26 -2.56
CA GLU A 172 -15.23 1.09 -1.36
C GLU A 172 -14.71 2.52 -1.62
N TYR A 173 -13.56 2.64 -2.26
CA TYR A 173 -12.99 3.95 -2.59
C TYR A 173 -13.83 4.71 -3.61
N ARG A 174 -14.44 4.03 -4.58
CA ARG A 174 -15.36 4.65 -5.54
C ARG A 174 -16.61 5.19 -4.84
N ALA A 175 -17.23 4.40 -3.99
CA ALA A 175 -18.39 4.82 -3.21
C ALA A 175 -18.07 6.04 -2.34
N MET A 176 -16.92 6.01 -1.66
CA MET A 176 -16.44 7.12 -0.83
C MET A 176 -16.15 8.38 -1.66
N ALA A 177 -15.54 8.26 -2.83
CA ALA A 177 -15.24 9.37 -3.72
C ALA A 177 -16.52 10.06 -4.22
N ILE A 178 -17.49 9.27 -4.67
CA ILE A 178 -18.83 9.76 -5.11
C ILE A 178 -19.50 10.51 -3.96
N ALA A 179 -19.54 9.93 -2.75
CA ALA A 179 -20.14 10.58 -1.58
C ALA A 179 -19.43 11.90 -1.21
N GLY A 180 -18.12 11.99 -1.47
CA GLY A 180 -17.33 13.20 -1.25
C GLY A 180 -17.32 14.21 -2.39
N GLY A 181 -18.06 13.95 -3.48
CA GLY A 181 -18.09 14.83 -4.66
C GLY A 181 -16.74 14.92 -5.38
N VAL A 182 -15.96 13.83 -5.39
CA VAL A 182 -14.68 13.68 -6.08
C VAL A 182 -14.81 12.54 -7.08
N GLU A 183 -14.27 12.70 -8.29
CA GLU A 183 -14.41 11.73 -9.37
C GLU A 183 -13.04 11.25 -9.90
N PRO A 184 -12.20 10.60 -9.09
CA PRO A 184 -10.99 9.99 -9.61
C PRO A 184 -11.35 8.75 -10.46
N SER A 185 -10.56 8.49 -11.51
CA SER A 185 -10.59 7.19 -12.15
C SER A 185 -9.84 6.20 -11.27
N PHE A 186 -10.41 5.03 -11.01
CA PHE A 186 -9.76 3.95 -10.28
C PHE A 186 -9.27 2.88 -11.24
N ALA A 187 -8.12 2.31 -10.93
CA ALA A 187 -7.55 1.19 -11.66
C ALA A 187 -7.12 0.08 -10.70
N LEU A 188 -7.06 -1.13 -11.20
CA LEU A 188 -6.64 -2.31 -10.49
C LEU A 188 -5.22 -2.71 -10.89
N ALA A 189 -4.41 -3.10 -9.92
CA ALA A 189 -3.09 -3.67 -10.12
C ALA A 189 -2.78 -4.70 -9.05
N THR A 190 -2.25 -5.85 -9.45
CA THR A 190 -1.81 -6.89 -8.51
C THR A 190 -0.67 -6.37 -7.63
N LEU A 191 -0.74 -6.63 -6.33
CA LEU A 191 0.37 -6.36 -5.41
C LEU A 191 1.58 -7.26 -5.75
N PRO A 192 2.79 -6.70 -5.79
CA PRO A 192 3.99 -7.47 -6.17
C PRO A 192 4.20 -8.73 -5.33
N PHE A 193 3.98 -8.60 -4.02
CA PHE A 193 4.16 -9.69 -3.05
C PHE A 193 2.96 -10.64 -2.94
N ALA A 194 1.84 -10.34 -3.60
CA ALA A 194 0.68 -11.23 -3.72
C ALA A 194 0.73 -12.09 -5.01
N ARG A 195 1.75 -11.92 -5.85
CA ARG A 195 1.93 -12.79 -7.01
C ARG A 195 2.34 -14.17 -6.54
N PRO A 196 1.72 -15.25 -7.07
CA PRO A 196 2.19 -16.60 -6.81
C PRO A 196 3.69 -16.67 -7.13
N SER A 197 4.47 -17.13 -6.17
CA SER A 197 5.88 -17.41 -6.41
C SER A 197 6.04 -18.92 -6.57
N ASP A 198 6.68 -19.37 -7.63
CA ASP A 198 7.05 -20.77 -7.83
C ASP A 198 8.09 -21.27 -6.80
N GLY A 199 8.29 -20.48 -5.75
CA GLY A 199 9.36 -20.57 -4.80
C GLY A 199 9.09 -21.42 -3.57
N SER A 200 8.44 -22.57 -3.69
CA SER A 200 8.79 -23.65 -2.79
C SER A 200 10.22 -24.06 -3.16
N ARG A 201 11.22 -23.52 -2.45
CA ARG A 201 12.58 -24.04 -2.58
C ARG A 201 12.55 -25.50 -2.18
N ALA A 202 12.55 -26.39 -3.18
CA ALA A 202 12.57 -27.81 -2.97
C ALA A 202 13.71 -28.18 -1.98
N GLY A 203 13.38 -28.87 -0.89
CA GLY A 203 14.34 -29.29 0.11
C GLY A 203 14.47 -28.42 1.37
N VAL A 204 13.75 -27.29 1.49
CA VAL A 204 13.73 -26.53 2.75
C VAL A 204 12.73 -27.17 3.72
N VAL A 205 13.23 -27.58 4.89
CA VAL A 205 12.36 -28.08 5.98
C VAL A 205 11.57 -26.93 6.56
N ARG A 206 10.27 -27.06 6.63
CA ARG A 206 9.38 -26.12 7.32
C ARG A 206 9.30 -26.51 8.79
N ASP A 207 9.83 -25.67 9.64
CA ASP A 207 9.98 -25.91 11.07
C ASP A 207 9.66 -24.68 11.94
N SER A 208 9.14 -23.61 11.34
CA SER A 208 8.99 -22.34 12.04
C SER A 208 7.54 -21.84 12.03
N VAL A 209 7.03 -21.41 13.18
CA VAL A 209 5.83 -20.58 13.29
C VAL A 209 6.27 -19.11 13.39
N VAL A 210 5.86 -18.27 12.45
CA VAL A 210 6.34 -16.89 12.32
C VAL A 210 5.26 -15.91 12.73
N PHE A 211 5.45 -15.23 13.87
CA PHE A 211 4.59 -14.12 14.27
C PHE A 211 5.07 -12.81 13.61
N ALA A 212 4.30 -12.27 12.67
CA ALA A 212 4.59 -10.99 12.01
C ALA A 212 4.20 -9.82 12.91
N ALA A 213 5.13 -9.38 13.74
CA ALA A 213 4.93 -8.28 14.68
C ALA A 213 4.77 -6.93 13.95
N GLN A 214 3.89 -6.10 14.49
CA GLN A 214 3.63 -4.75 13.99
C GLN A 214 3.95 -3.71 15.08
N PRO A 215 4.56 -2.55 14.73
CA PRO A 215 4.96 -1.55 15.74
C PRO A 215 3.81 -0.97 16.55
N SER A 216 2.59 -0.95 15.99
CA SER A 216 1.43 -0.28 16.59
C SER A 216 0.21 -1.19 16.79
N VAL A 217 0.34 -2.50 16.57
CA VAL A 217 -0.77 -3.46 16.70
C VAL A 217 -0.29 -4.74 17.38
N PRO A 218 -0.86 -5.10 18.53
CA PRO A 218 -1.67 -4.24 19.38
C PRO A 218 -0.84 -3.07 19.93
N ARG A 219 -1.50 -2.02 20.41
CA ARG A 219 -0.80 -0.81 20.84
C ARG A 219 -0.40 -0.86 22.31
N GLU A 220 -1.30 -1.38 23.13
CA GLU A 220 -1.16 -1.38 24.59
C GLU A 220 -0.14 -2.46 25.01
N GLU A 221 0.64 -2.14 26.04
CA GLU A 221 1.71 -3.03 26.53
C GLU A 221 1.14 -4.37 27.01
N ASP A 222 0.04 -4.32 27.78
CA ASP A 222 -0.58 -5.53 28.33
C ASP A 222 -1.07 -6.48 27.24
N ASP A 223 -1.63 -5.95 26.16
CA ASP A 223 -2.06 -6.75 25.01
C ASP A 223 -0.86 -7.40 24.30
N ARG A 224 0.26 -6.67 24.20
CA ARG A 224 1.50 -7.22 23.63
C ARG A 224 2.10 -8.30 24.54
N ARG A 225 2.06 -8.12 25.87
CA ARG A 225 2.47 -9.14 26.85
C ARG A 225 1.62 -10.42 26.73
N ARG A 226 0.31 -10.27 26.52
CA ARG A 226 -0.60 -11.42 26.28
C ARG A 226 -0.15 -12.19 25.03
N VAL A 227 0.10 -11.51 23.92
CA VAL A 227 0.61 -12.15 22.70
C VAL A 227 1.95 -12.84 22.96
N ALA A 228 2.89 -12.19 23.65
CA ALA A 228 4.17 -12.80 24.00
C ALA A 228 4.00 -14.07 24.85
N GLY A 229 3.03 -14.06 25.79
CA GLY A 229 2.66 -15.24 26.58
C GLY A 229 2.16 -16.39 25.70
N TRP A 230 1.20 -16.13 24.82
CA TRP A 230 0.67 -17.14 23.90
C TRP A 230 1.75 -17.73 22.98
N LEU A 231 2.69 -16.91 22.50
CA LEU A 231 3.82 -17.41 21.70
C LEU A 231 4.75 -18.29 22.54
N ALA A 232 4.98 -17.97 23.82
CA ALA A 232 5.74 -18.80 24.72
C ALA A 232 5.03 -20.13 25.04
N GLU A 233 3.71 -20.10 25.22
CA GLU A 233 2.91 -21.31 25.38
C GLU A 233 2.96 -22.20 24.13
N THR A 234 2.83 -21.60 22.94
CA THR A 234 2.99 -22.31 21.65
C THR A 234 4.37 -22.96 21.55
N ALA A 235 5.43 -22.24 21.90
CA ALA A 235 6.80 -22.77 21.87
C ALA A 235 7.01 -23.93 22.86
N ARG A 236 6.35 -23.92 24.01
CA ARG A 236 6.37 -25.03 24.98
C ARG A 236 5.58 -26.23 24.48
N ALA A 237 4.42 -25.99 23.87
CA ALA A 237 3.55 -27.05 23.34
C ALA A 237 4.16 -27.76 22.12
N HIS A 238 5.00 -27.06 21.36
CA HIS A 238 5.59 -27.52 20.12
C HIS A 238 7.12 -27.37 20.13
N PRO A 239 7.87 -28.19 20.86
CA PRO A 239 9.34 -28.11 20.92
C PRO A 239 10.02 -28.37 19.56
N GLU A 240 9.32 -29.00 18.62
CA GLU A 240 9.80 -29.24 17.25
C GLU A 240 9.72 -27.97 16.38
N TRP A 241 8.96 -26.95 16.79
CA TRP A 241 8.87 -25.69 16.06
C TRP A 241 9.79 -24.64 16.63
N ARG A 242 10.33 -23.84 15.75
CA ARG A 242 10.97 -22.58 16.08
C ARG A 242 9.90 -21.47 16.01
N VAL A 243 9.53 -20.90 17.14
CA VAL A 243 8.57 -19.79 17.19
C VAL A 243 9.32 -18.47 17.05
N VAL A 244 9.11 -17.79 15.93
CA VAL A 244 9.85 -16.58 15.56
C VAL A 244 8.96 -15.34 15.68
N VAL A 245 9.31 -14.43 16.58
CA VAL A 245 8.75 -13.07 16.60
C VAL A 245 9.51 -12.24 15.57
N LYS A 246 8.93 -12.10 14.39
CA LYS A 246 9.55 -11.35 13.29
C LYS A 246 9.25 -9.87 13.41
N THR A 247 10.27 -9.05 13.69
CA THR A 247 10.19 -7.58 13.77
C THR A 247 10.56 -6.91 12.44
N ARG A 248 10.17 -5.64 12.26
CA ARG A 248 10.47 -4.89 11.01
C ARG A 248 11.94 -4.51 10.89
N ALA A 249 12.57 -4.15 12.00
CA ALA A 249 13.96 -3.70 12.04
C ALA A 249 14.66 -4.29 13.26
N ALA A 250 15.97 -4.31 13.22
CA ALA A 250 16.79 -4.64 14.38
C ALA A 250 16.65 -3.56 15.48
N ALA A 251 16.97 -3.91 16.70
CA ALA A 251 16.96 -2.97 17.82
C ALA A 251 17.87 -1.77 17.51
N GLY A 252 17.32 -0.54 17.62
CA GLY A 252 18.06 0.70 17.39
C GLY A 252 18.02 1.26 15.97
N GLU A 253 17.46 0.56 14.98
CA GLU A 253 17.28 1.10 13.63
C GLU A 253 16.11 2.11 13.54
N HIS A 254 16.30 3.13 12.71
CA HIS A 254 15.28 4.14 12.45
C HIS A 254 14.07 3.51 11.71
N GLN A 255 12.88 3.54 12.34
CA GLN A 255 11.65 3.00 11.76
C GLN A 255 10.66 4.11 11.41
N THR A 256 9.91 3.93 10.33
CA THR A 256 8.80 4.83 9.94
C THR A 256 7.71 4.92 11.03
N HIS A 257 7.53 3.86 11.82
CA HIS A 257 6.66 3.80 12.99
C HIS A 257 7.49 3.36 14.19
N ARG A 258 7.60 4.24 15.18
CA ARG A 258 8.30 3.93 16.43
C ARG A 258 7.52 2.85 17.21
N GLU A 259 8.16 1.74 17.50
CA GLU A 259 7.66 0.72 18.40
C GLU A 259 7.85 1.20 19.84
N THR A 260 6.76 1.28 20.61
CA THR A 260 6.80 1.80 22.00
C THR A 260 7.19 0.68 22.96
N HIS A 261 6.74 -0.52 22.72
CA HIS A 261 6.93 -1.71 23.55
C HIS A 261 7.45 -2.86 22.67
N PRO A 262 8.79 -2.96 22.46
CA PRO A 262 9.39 -4.03 21.66
C PRO A 262 9.10 -5.42 22.25
N TYR A 263 8.79 -6.40 21.41
CA TYR A 263 8.54 -7.76 21.90
C TYR A 263 9.75 -8.39 22.58
N ALA A 264 10.97 -8.00 22.22
CA ALA A 264 12.18 -8.47 22.88
C ALA A 264 12.19 -8.15 24.38
N ASP A 265 11.58 -7.03 24.79
CA ASP A 265 11.51 -6.58 26.17
C ASP A 265 10.28 -7.17 26.92
N LEU A 266 9.38 -7.83 26.18
CA LEU A 266 8.11 -8.31 26.71
C LEU A 266 8.02 -9.84 26.80
N LEU A 267 9.04 -10.56 26.34
CA LEU A 267 9.08 -12.02 26.47
C LEU A 267 9.09 -12.41 27.94
N PRO A 268 8.40 -13.50 28.33
CA PRO A 268 8.47 -14.03 29.70
C PRO A 268 9.93 -14.38 30.08
N ALA A 269 10.28 -14.21 31.34
CA ALA A 269 11.62 -14.52 31.84
C ALA A 269 11.99 -16.01 31.72
N ASP A 270 10.98 -16.88 31.70
CA ASP A 270 11.06 -18.33 31.51
C ASP A 270 10.74 -18.74 30.06
N ALA A 271 10.87 -17.83 29.09
CA ALA A 271 10.61 -18.14 27.69
C ALA A 271 11.46 -19.31 27.21
N PRO A 272 10.87 -20.28 26.50
CA PRO A 272 11.62 -21.45 26.02
C PRO A 272 12.62 -21.03 24.91
N SER A 273 13.71 -21.80 24.79
CA SER A 273 14.84 -21.48 23.90
C SER A 273 14.46 -21.49 22.40
N ASN A 274 13.37 -22.15 22.02
CA ASN A 274 12.84 -22.17 20.66
C ASN A 274 11.94 -20.95 20.34
N LEU A 275 11.68 -20.02 21.29
CA LEU A 275 11.08 -18.73 21.06
C LEU A 275 12.15 -17.67 20.84
N VAL A 276 12.20 -17.07 19.69
CA VAL A 276 13.26 -16.12 19.29
C VAL A 276 12.67 -14.86 18.66
N VAL A 277 13.39 -13.74 18.79
CA VAL A 277 13.06 -12.47 18.12
C VAL A 277 14.04 -12.23 16.99
N GLU A 278 13.53 -12.02 15.78
CA GLU A 278 14.36 -11.84 14.59
C GLU A 278 13.88 -10.69 13.70
N ALA A 279 14.82 -10.08 13.00
CA ALA A 279 14.57 -9.13 11.92
C ALA A 279 14.93 -9.79 10.57
N GLY A 280 14.71 -9.07 9.48
CA GLY A 280 15.08 -9.52 8.13
C GLY A 280 13.91 -9.57 7.17
N PRO A 281 14.13 -10.02 5.92
CA PRO A 281 13.09 -10.12 4.91
C PRO A 281 12.02 -11.16 5.29
N MET A 282 10.75 -10.83 5.14
CA MET A 282 9.63 -11.76 5.42
C MET A 282 9.73 -13.02 4.55
N SER A 283 10.16 -12.88 3.31
CA SER A 283 10.33 -14.01 2.38
C SER A 283 11.22 -15.13 2.92
N VAL A 284 12.33 -14.77 3.60
CA VAL A 284 13.27 -15.74 4.20
C VAL A 284 12.60 -16.54 5.32
N HIS A 285 11.80 -15.85 6.16
CA HIS A 285 11.07 -16.51 7.24
C HIS A 285 9.93 -17.39 6.70
N LEU A 286 9.23 -16.94 5.66
CA LEU A 286 8.14 -17.71 5.04
C LEU A 286 8.63 -18.97 4.32
N ASP A 287 9.87 -18.99 3.81
CA ASP A 287 10.44 -20.20 3.19
C ASP A 287 10.50 -21.38 4.17
N ARG A 288 10.69 -21.11 5.47
CA ARG A 288 10.73 -22.11 6.55
C ARG A 288 9.42 -22.21 7.35
N ALA A 289 8.43 -21.38 7.04
CA ALA A 289 7.23 -21.30 7.85
C ALA A 289 6.31 -22.52 7.69
N VAL A 290 5.95 -23.13 8.81
CA VAL A 290 4.78 -24.02 8.95
C VAL A 290 3.53 -23.17 8.86
N ALA A 291 3.55 -22.00 9.54
CA ALA A 291 2.45 -21.05 9.50
C ALA A 291 2.94 -19.60 9.78
N LEU A 292 2.15 -18.65 9.28
CA LEU A 292 2.25 -17.25 9.64
C LEU A 292 1.15 -16.86 10.64
N VAL A 293 1.53 -16.17 11.70
CA VAL A 293 0.58 -15.63 12.69
C VAL A 293 0.69 -14.11 12.74
N THR A 294 -0.42 -13.41 12.84
CA THR A 294 -0.44 -11.94 13.00
C THR A 294 -1.77 -11.44 13.51
N ILE A 295 -1.89 -10.15 13.78
CA ILE A 295 -3.18 -9.48 14.01
C ILE A 295 -3.65 -8.82 12.70
N SER A 296 -2.77 -8.10 11.98
CA SER A 296 -3.19 -7.35 10.78
C SER A 296 -2.06 -7.06 9.78
N SER A 297 -1.00 -7.86 9.78
CA SER A 297 0.13 -7.64 8.86
C SER A 297 -0.22 -8.01 7.42
N THR A 298 0.26 -7.20 6.46
CA THR A 298 0.24 -7.54 5.03
C THR A 298 1.03 -8.81 4.69
N ALA A 299 1.86 -9.31 5.61
CA ALA A 299 2.57 -10.58 5.47
C ALA A 299 1.63 -11.77 5.24
N VAL A 300 0.35 -11.67 5.66
CA VAL A 300 -0.69 -12.66 5.32
C VAL A 300 -0.80 -12.86 3.81
N LEU A 301 -0.71 -11.78 3.03
CA LEU A 301 -0.79 -11.88 1.57
C LEU A 301 0.45 -12.58 0.99
N GLU A 302 1.65 -12.31 1.57
CA GLU A 302 2.88 -13.00 1.17
C GLU A 302 2.81 -14.51 1.52
N ALA A 303 2.23 -14.85 2.67
CA ALA A 303 2.02 -16.23 3.09
C ALA A 303 1.03 -16.94 2.16
N ALA A 304 -0.13 -16.33 1.89
CA ALA A 304 -1.16 -16.87 1.00
C ALA A 304 -0.62 -17.09 -0.43
N ALA A 305 0.17 -16.16 -0.97
CA ALA A 305 0.80 -16.31 -2.29
C ALA A 305 1.78 -17.50 -2.37
N ARG A 306 2.30 -17.97 -1.23
CA ARG A 306 3.23 -19.10 -1.11
C ARG A 306 2.57 -20.38 -0.62
N GLY A 307 1.25 -20.38 -0.44
CA GLY A 307 0.51 -21.51 0.12
C GLY A 307 0.91 -21.85 1.57
N VAL A 308 1.44 -20.85 2.33
CA VAL A 308 1.74 -20.99 3.75
C VAL A 308 0.47 -20.74 4.55
N PRO A 309 0.02 -21.69 5.40
CA PRO A 309 -1.10 -21.50 6.30
C PRO A 309 -0.92 -20.25 7.18
N ALA A 310 -2.02 -19.62 7.60
CA ALA A 310 -1.93 -18.45 8.45
C ALA A 310 -3.01 -18.44 9.54
N LEU A 311 -2.78 -17.61 10.57
CA LEU A 311 -3.72 -17.30 11.63
C LEU A 311 -3.75 -15.79 11.89
N THR A 312 -4.93 -15.19 11.83
CA THR A 312 -5.14 -13.82 12.26
C THR A 312 -5.81 -13.80 13.62
N LEU A 313 -5.08 -13.35 14.64
CA LEU A 313 -5.56 -13.34 16.02
C LEU A 313 -6.71 -12.36 16.19
N SER A 314 -7.87 -12.86 16.60
CA SER A 314 -9.11 -12.13 16.78
C SER A 314 -9.46 -11.83 18.24
N ASP A 315 -8.62 -12.24 19.20
CA ASP A 315 -8.83 -12.06 20.65
C ASP A 315 -9.01 -10.59 21.07
N PHE A 316 -8.48 -9.66 20.29
CA PHE A 316 -8.64 -8.22 20.50
C PHE A 316 -9.85 -7.64 19.76
N GLY A 317 -10.67 -8.49 19.12
CA GLY A 317 -11.81 -8.12 18.28
C GLY A 317 -11.37 -7.61 16.92
N THR A 318 -12.38 -7.17 16.14
CA THR A 318 -12.19 -6.60 14.79
C THR A 318 -12.49 -5.11 14.83
N SER A 319 -11.54 -4.27 14.41
CA SER A 319 -11.72 -2.82 14.43
C SER A 319 -10.76 -2.09 13.48
N ARG A 320 -11.14 -0.86 13.12
CA ARG A 320 -10.26 0.06 12.35
C ARG A 320 -8.95 0.38 13.07
N SER A 321 -8.92 0.37 14.38
CA SER A 321 -7.70 0.62 15.17
C SER A 321 -6.71 -0.54 15.07
N LEU A 322 -7.20 -1.75 14.93
CA LEU A 322 -6.41 -2.96 14.73
C LEU A 322 -6.08 -3.21 13.25
N ILE A 323 -6.75 -2.51 12.33
CA ILE A 323 -6.54 -2.63 10.86
C ILE A 323 -6.76 -4.07 10.36
N ASN A 324 -7.62 -4.85 11.04
CA ASN A 324 -7.85 -6.26 10.75
C ASN A 324 -9.21 -6.56 10.12
N GLU A 325 -10.03 -5.54 9.85
CA GLU A 325 -11.36 -5.68 9.22
C GLU A 325 -11.28 -6.33 7.81
N VAL A 326 -10.13 -6.24 7.16
CA VAL A 326 -9.89 -6.85 5.85
C VAL A 326 -9.96 -8.37 5.90
N PHE A 327 -9.57 -8.98 7.02
CA PHE A 327 -9.49 -10.43 7.16
C PHE A 327 -10.81 -11.10 7.56
N VAL A 328 -11.87 -10.32 7.81
CA VAL A 328 -13.20 -10.86 8.06
C VAL A 328 -13.63 -11.74 6.88
N ASP A 329 -14.12 -12.93 7.18
CA ASP A 329 -14.51 -13.98 6.23
C ASP A 329 -13.37 -14.56 5.39
N SER A 330 -12.10 -14.29 5.75
CA SER A 330 -10.94 -14.86 5.04
C SER A 330 -10.74 -16.35 5.29
N GLY A 331 -11.28 -16.87 6.41
CA GLY A 331 -11.02 -18.23 6.89
C GLY A 331 -9.71 -18.35 7.68
N LEU A 332 -9.09 -17.21 8.01
CA LEU A 332 -7.84 -17.16 8.77
C LEU A 332 -8.03 -16.71 10.22
N GLU A 333 -9.26 -16.27 10.58
CA GLU A 333 -9.55 -15.80 11.91
C GLU A 333 -9.54 -16.97 12.91
N GLY A 334 -8.86 -16.74 14.01
CA GLY A 334 -8.81 -17.65 15.14
C GLY A 334 -8.32 -16.94 16.40
N ASN A 335 -8.11 -17.67 17.46
CA ASN A 335 -7.79 -17.15 18.77
C ASN A 335 -6.46 -17.72 19.34
N ALA A 336 -6.13 -17.35 20.55
CA ALA A 336 -4.94 -17.83 21.26
C ALA A 336 -4.90 -19.34 21.40
N ASP A 337 -6.04 -20.00 21.66
CA ASP A 337 -6.11 -21.47 21.76
C ASP A 337 -5.81 -22.13 20.41
N ASP A 338 -6.25 -21.53 19.30
CA ASP A 338 -5.91 -22.02 17.95
C ASP A 338 -4.41 -21.92 17.69
N LEU A 339 -3.78 -20.82 18.13
CA LEU A 339 -2.33 -20.64 18.05
C LEU A 339 -1.57 -21.71 18.84
N VAL A 340 -1.93 -21.87 20.13
CA VAL A 340 -1.26 -22.84 21.03
C VAL A 340 -1.45 -24.28 20.57
N GLN A 341 -2.58 -24.60 19.97
CA GLN A 341 -2.87 -25.94 19.43
C GLN A 341 -2.39 -26.15 17.98
N GLY A 342 -1.75 -25.13 17.36
CA GLY A 342 -1.23 -25.25 16.00
C GLY A 342 -2.31 -25.34 14.92
N ARG A 343 -3.50 -24.80 15.17
CA ARG A 343 -4.60 -24.78 14.20
C ARG A 343 -4.48 -23.56 13.29
N PHE A 344 -3.96 -23.76 12.11
CA PHE A 344 -3.76 -22.72 11.10
C PHE A 344 -4.66 -22.96 9.89
N GLY A 345 -5.20 -21.86 9.34
CA GLY A 345 -6.10 -21.88 8.19
C GLY A 345 -5.43 -21.60 6.86
N THR A 346 -6.16 -21.85 5.79
CA THR A 346 -5.85 -21.38 4.44
C THR A 346 -6.91 -20.39 4.01
N VAL A 347 -6.49 -19.43 3.18
CA VAL A 347 -7.39 -18.36 2.70
C VAL A 347 -8.52 -18.95 1.85
N ARG A 348 -9.75 -18.50 2.09
CA ARG A 348 -10.92 -18.91 1.28
C ARG A 348 -10.81 -18.35 -0.14
N PRO A 349 -11.09 -19.14 -1.20
CA PRO A 349 -10.99 -18.72 -2.59
C PRO A 349 -11.83 -17.48 -2.93
N GLU A 350 -13.04 -17.41 -2.37
CA GLU A 350 -13.97 -16.27 -2.60
C GLU A 350 -13.39 -14.98 -2.05
N TRP A 351 -12.79 -15.05 -0.85
CA TRP A 351 -12.10 -13.89 -0.26
C TRP A 351 -10.88 -13.51 -1.10
N MET A 352 -10.10 -14.47 -1.58
CA MET A 352 -8.92 -14.21 -2.41
C MET A 352 -9.28 -13.41 -3.66
N THR A 353 -10.28 -13.84 -4.42
CA THR A 353 -10.69 -13.20 -5.67
C THR A 353 -11.17 -11.75 -5.48
N ASP A 354 -11.95 -11.50 -4.44
CA ASP A 354 -12.47 -10.16 -4.15
C ASP A 354 -11.41 -9.23 -3.52
N ASN A 355 -10.40 -9.80 -2.88
CA ASN A 355 -9.35 -9.03 -2.23
C ASN A 355 -8.09 -8.97 -3.11
N TYR A 356 -6.98 -9.57 -2.79
CA TYR A 356 -5.69 -9.23 -3.38
C TYR A 356 -5.16 -10.24 -4.40
N PHE A 357 -5.95 -11.26 -4.72
CA PHE A 357 -5.55 -12.37 -5.60
C PHE A 357 -6.47 -12.50 -6.82
N HIS A 358 -6.90 -11.37 -7.35
CA HIS A 358 -7.66 -11.34 -8.60
C HIS A 358 -6.79 -11.85 -9.76
N PRO A 359 -7.41 -12.39 -10.83
CA PRO A 359 -6.67 -12.81 -12.02
C PRO A 359 -5.88 -11.65 -12.62
N GLY A 360 -4.64 -11.92 -13.08
CA GLY A 360 -3.77 -10.88 -13.63
C GLY A 360 -4.34 -10.16 -14.86
N GLN A 361 -5.29 -10.77 -15.56
CA GLN A 361 -6.03 -10.14 -16.67
C GLN A 361 -6.97 -9.01 -16.21
N ASP A 362 -7.28 -8.92 -14.91
CA ASP A 362 -8.07 -7.85 -14.34
C ASP A 362 -7.24 -6.59 -14.07
N ASP A 363 -5.90 -6.70 -14.13
CA ASP A 363 -4.99 -5.56 -14.01
C ASP A 363 -5.20 -4.61 -15.19
N ASP A 364 -5.81 -3.47 -14.95
CA ASP A 364 -6.16 -2.49 -15.99
C ASP A 364 -5.41 -1.15 -15.88
N TRP A 365 -4.55 -0.99 -14.86
CA TRP A 365 -3.90 0.28 -14.57
C TRP A 365 -3.04 0.82 -15.73
N SER A 366 -2.29 -0.04 -16.43
CA SER A 366 -1.42 0.38 -17.55
C SER A 366 -2.23 0.71 -18.79
N VAL A 367 -3.31 -0.04 -19.06
CA VAL A 367 -4.24 0.21 -20.18
C VAL A 367 -4.93 1.55 -19.98
N ARG A 368 -5.46 1.82 -18.77
CA ARG A 368 -6.08 3.11 -18.43
C ARG A 368 -5.09 4.27 -18.48
N ALA A 369 -3.85 4.06 -18.02
CA ALA A 369 -2.82 5.07 -18.13
C ALA A 369 -2.51 5.41 -19.60
N GLU A 370 -2.44 4.41 -20.49
CA GLU A 370 -2.26 4.63 -21.93
C GLU A 370 -3.44 5.40 -22.56
N GLU A 371 -4.66 5.10 -22.17
CA GLU A 371 -5.85 5.86 -22.61
C GLU A 371 -5.76 7.33 -22.20
N LEU A 372 -5.38 7.60 -20.93
CA LEU A 372 -5.19 8.96 -20.44
C LEU A 372 -4.03 9.68 -21.16
N MET A 373 -2.92 8.98 -21.47
CA MET A 373 -1.82 9.55 -22.23
C MET A 373 -2.24 9.86 -23.68
N ARG A 374 -3.12 9.05 -24.30
CA ARG A 374 -3.71 9.37 -25.61
C ARG A 374 -4.62 10.59 -25.56
N LEU A 375 -5.47 10.70 -24.53
CA LEU A 375 -6.31 11.89 -24.30
C LEU A 375 -5.46 13.15 -24.10
N ARG A 376 -4.36 13.04 -23.35
CA ARG A 376 -3.38 14.12 -23.20
C ARG A 376 -2.78 14.56 -24.54
N ASP A 377 -2.36 13.61 -25.36
CA ASP A 377 -1.75 13.89 -26.67
C ASP A 377 -2.74 14.57 -27.62
N ALA A 378 -4.03 14.23 -27.50
CA ALA A 378 -5.13 14.86 -28.22
C ALA A 378 -5.59 16.20 -27.63
N GLY A 379 -5.00 16.67 -26.52
CA GLY A 379 -5.44 17.88 -25.81
C GLY A 379 -6.80 17.74 -25.11
N ALA A 380 -7.28 16.51 -24.92
CA ALA A 380 -8.58 16.18 -24.32
C ALA A 380 -8.50 15.72 -22.86
N LEU A 381 -7.31 15.76 -22.24
CA LEU A 381 -7.15 15.39 -20.84
C LEU A 381 -7.77 16.47 -19.94
N VAL A 382 -8.82 16.11 -19.21
CA VAL A 382 -9.57 17.03 -18.34
C VAL A 382 -8.84 17.26 -17.03
N ASP A 383 -8.74 18.52 -16.60
CA ASP A 383 -8.21 18.88 -15.29
C ASP A 383 -9.20 18.50 -14.18
N ARG A 384 -8.70 17.80 -13.17
CA ARG A 384 -9.49 17.44 -12.00
C ARG A 384 -9.44 18.55 -10.96
N PRO A 385 -10.59 18.99 -10.43
CA PRO A 385 -10.60 20.02 -9.41
C PRO A 385 -9.97 19.52 -8.11
N ALA A 386 -9.35 20.44 -7.37
CA ALA A 386 -8.93 20.12 -6.01
C ALA A 386 -10.16 19.83 -5.13
N ALA A 387 -10.05 18.85 -4.26
CA ALA A 387 -11.09 18.60 -3.27
C ALA A 387 -11.31 19.88 -2.43
N ARG A 388 -12.57 20.28 -2.26
CA ARG A 388 -12.91 21.53 -1.57
C ARG A 388 -12.46 21.48 -0.11
N ARG A 389 -11.68 22.48 0.27
CA ARG A 389 -11.30 22.72 1.67
C ARG A 389 -12.17 23.81 2.26
N SER A 390 -12.75 23.54 3.39
CA SER A 390 -13.73 24.40 4.00
C SER A 390 -13.23 25.78 4.42
N ARG A 391 -11.91 26.02 4.66
CA ARG A 391 -11.34 27.33 5.09
C ARG A 391 -9.82 27.39 4.97
N GLY A 392 -9.25 28.57 4.77
CA GLY A 392 -7.83 28.86 5.03
C GLY A 392 -6.91 29.22 3.86
N GLY A 393 -7.40 29.26 2.62
CA GLY A 393 -6.72 29.89 1.47
C GLY A 393 -5.24 29.50 1.26
N ALA A 394 -4.47 30.44 0.73
CA ALA A 394 -3.06 30.26 0.37
C ALA A 394 -2.14 29.99 1.57
N LEU A 395 -2.38 30.68 2.70
CA LEU A 395 -1.57 30.52 3.91
C LEU A 395 -1.71 29.11 4.51
N ARG A 396 -2.92 28.53 4.47
CA ARG A 396 -3.13 27.16 4.91
C ARG A 396 -2.42 26.16 3.99
N ARG A 397 -2.46 26.36 2.67
CA ARG A 397 -1.73 25.50 1.73
C ARG A 397 -0.22 25.55 1.96
N ALA A 398 0.33 26.75 2.18
CA ALA A 398 1.75 26.92 2.51
C ALA A 398 2.13 26.24 3.83
N TRP A 399 1.28 26.33 4.85
CA TRP A 399 1.48 25.61 6.11
C TRP A 399 1.40 24.09 5.93
N GLU A 400 0.45 23.57 5.14
CA GLU A 400 0.32 22.16 4.85
C GLU A 400 1.51 21.63 4.05
N ARG A 401 1.99 22.40 3.05
CA ARG A 401 3.23 22.11 2.32
C ARG A 401 4.42 22.01 3.28
N ARG A 402 4.61 23.01 4.16
CA ARG A 402 5.67 23.00 5.17
C ARG A 402 5.56 21.79 6.12
N ASN A 403 4.37 21.41 6.54
CA ASN A 403 4.17 20.21 7.37
C ASN A 403 4.47 18.90 6.62
N ALA A 404 4.20 18.85 5.33
CA ALA A 404 4.48 17.68 4.50
C ALA A 404 5.97 17.50 4.25
N LEU A 405 6.67 18.60 3.92
CA LEU A 405 8.06 18.58 3.49
C LEU A 405 9.08 18.92 4.61
N GLY A 406 8.62 19.42 5.76
CA GLY A 406 9.51 19.81 6.86
C GLY A 406 10.56 20.83 6.40
N ASP A 407 11.81 20.63 6.78
CA ASP A 407 12.92 21.52 6.43
C ASP A 407 13.32 21.47 4.94
N HIS A 408 12.82 20.47 4.20
CA HIS A 408 12.99 20.41 2.75
C HIS A 408 12.10 21.42 1.99
N ASP A 409 11.11 22.05 2.65
CA ASP A 409 10.39 23.20 2.09
C ASP A 409 11.20 24.48 2.29
N ARG A 410 11.86 24.94 1.24
CA ARG A 410 12.68 26.15 1.24
C ARG A 410 11.86 27.45 1.10
N SER A 411 10.53 27.37 0.92
CA SER A 411 9.68 28.53 0.68
C SER A 411 9.57 29.45 1.90
N MET A 412 9.75 30.78 1.69
CA MET A 412 9.56 31.78 2.74
C MET A 412 8.13 31.81 3.27
N ILE A 413 7.14 31.65 2.38
CA ILE A 413 5.72 31.62 2.73
C ILE A 413 5.42 30.39 3.62
N GLY A 414 6.03 29.24 3.36
CA GLY A 414 5.91 28.05 4.19
C GLY A 414 6.46 28.27 5.61
N ARG A 415 7.59 28.96 5.75
CA ARG A 415 8.17 29.30 7.05
C ARG A 415 7.26 30.24 7.85
N VAL A 416 6.77 31.30 7.25
CA VAL A 416 5.81 32.23 7.88
C VAL A 416 4.51 31.53 8.25
N ALA A 417 3.98 30.70 7.35
CA ALA A 417 2.76 29.95 7.59
C ALA A 417 2.92 28.95 8.77
N ALA A 418 4.11 28.37 8.95
CA ALA A 418 4.40 27.47 10.07
C ALA A 418 4.41 28.19 11.41
N LEU A 419 4.95 29.41 11.48
CA LEU A 419 4.95 30.21 12.70
C LEU A 419 3.53 30.50 13.21
N ILE A 420 2.58 30.69 12.31
CA ILE A 420 1.18 30.97 12.67
C ILE A 420 0.36 29.67 12.84
N GLY A 421 0.49 28.75 11.90
CA GLY A 421 -0.35 27.55 11.84
C GLY A 421 0.00 26.47 12.86
N THR A 422 1.27 26.37 13.25
CA THR A 422 1.72 25.34 14.20
C THR A 422 1.16 25.56 15.62
N PRO A 423 1.26 26.76 16.22
CA PRO A 423 0.64 27.03 17.51
C PRO A 423 -0.87 26.78 17.52
N VAL A 424 -1.57 27.25 16.48
CA VAL A 424 -3.03 27.02 16.35
C VAL A 424 -3.39 25.53 16.31
N ARG A 425 -2.60 24.73 15.59
CA ARG A 425 -2.78 23.27 15.57
C ARG A 425 -2.57 22.66 16.95
N ASP A 426 -1.53 23.07 17.65
CA ASP A 426 -1.14 22.47 18.93
C ASP A 426 -2.15 22.82 20.05
N VAL A 427 -2.65 24.05 20.05
CA VAL A 427 -3.79 24.44 20.91
C VAL A 427 -5.04 23.59 20.59
N LYS A 428 -5.39 23.44 19.32
CA LYS A 428 -6.54 22.57 18.94
C LYS A 428 -6.34 21.12 19.36
N ARG A 429 -5.11 20.59 19.26
CA ARG A 429 -4.80 19.24 19.72
C ARG A 429 -4.92 19.11 21.26
N ALA A 430 -4.41 20.08 22.01
CA ALA A 430 -4.53 20.11 23.46
C ALA A 430 -5.99 20.16 23.87
N LEU A 431 -6.81 21.04 23.28
CA LEU A 431 -8.24 21.11 23.55
C LEU A 431 -8.99 19.80 23.20
N ARG A 432 -8.63 19.13 22.12
CA ARG A 432 -9.22 17.82 21.77
C ARG A 432 -8.83 16.74 22.79
N ARG A 433 -7.58 16.73 23.27
CA ARG A 433 -7.12 15.80 24.31
C ARG A 433 -7.89 16.04 25.61
N LEU A 434 -8.03 17.31 26.01
CA LEU A 434 -8.80 17.68 27.21
C LEU A 434 -10.27 17.27 27.08
N ARG A 435 -10.92 17.54 25.94
CA ARG A 435 -12.30 17.10 25.69
C ARG A 435 -12.45 15.57 25.70
N ARG A 436 -11.45 14.82 25.27
CA ARG A 436 -11.47 13.34 25.35
C ARG A 436 -11.29 12.85 26.77
N ALA A 437 -10.39 13.46 27.55
CA ALA A 437 -10.19 13.15 28.96
C ALA A 437 -11.42 13.47 29.84
N LEU A 438 -12.20 14.48 29.45
CA LEU A 438 -13.44 14.89 30.14
C LEU A 438 -14.69 14.13 29.64
N ARG A 439 -14.61 13.25 28.66
CA ARG A 439 -15.73 12.37 28.29
C ARG A 439 -15.76 11.21 29.28
N PRO A 440 -16.90 10.96 29.96
CA PRO A 440 -17.04 9.79 30.82
C PRO A 440 -16.80 8.52 29.96
N THR A 441 -16.02 7.60 30.50
CA THR A 441 -15.78 6.28 29.90
C THR A 441 -17.15 5.63 29.69
N PRO A 442 -17.48 5.16 28.46
CA PRO A 442 -18.72 4.41 28.27
C PRO A 442 -18.66 3.17 29.16
N ILE A 443 -19.64 2.98 30.03
CA ILE A 443 -19.82 1.73 30.76
C ILE A 443 -20.00 0.64 29.70
N PRO A 444 -19.22 -0.46 29.74
CA PRO A 444 -19.40 -1.54 28.77
C PRO A 444 -20.79 -2.16 29.03
N LEU A 445 -21.74 -1.84 28.15
CA LEU A 445 -22.97 -2.63 28.05
C LEU A 445 -22.55 -4.00 27.51
N ALA A 446 -22.85 -5.04 28.28
CA ALA A 446 -22.67 -6.42 27.86
C ALA A 446 -23.21 -6.61 26.44
N LEU A 447 -22.34 -6.99 25.53
CA LEU A 447 -22.65 -7.22 24.11
C LEU A 447 -23.47 -8.51 24.01
N GLU A 448 -24.78 -8.38 23.92
CA GLU A 448 -25.57 -9.35 23.19
C GLU A 448 -25.18 -9.26 21.71
N ALA A 449 -24.73 -10.36 21.15
CA ALA A 449 -24.36 -10.49 19.76
C ALA A 449 -25.55 -10.11 18.86
N ARG A 450 -25.50 -8.91 18.23
CA ARG A 450 -26.39 -8.53 17.15
C ARG A 450 -25.60 -8.43 15.86
N PRO A 451 -26.13 -8.96 14.74
CA PRO A 451 -25.47 -8.84 13.45
C PRO A 451 -25.32 -7.36 13.08
N VAL A 452 -24.10 -6.96 12.74
CA VAL A 452 -23.79 -5.59 12.30
C VAL A 452 -24.35 -5.40 10.90
N SER A 453 -25.46 -4.70 10.77
CA SER A 453 -25.94 -4.26 9.46
C SER A 453 -25.03 -3.16 8.89
N VAL A 454 -24.74 -3.25 7.61
CA VAL A 454 -23.87 -2.35 6.83
C VAL A 454 -24.28 -0.86 6.97
N GLU A 455 -25.51 -0.59 7.36
CA GLU A 455 -26.07 0.76 7.51
C GLU A 455 -25.45 1.57 8.67
N ARG A 456 -24.97 0.93 9.76
CA ARG A 456 -24.42 1.68 10.90
C ARG A 456 -22.98 2.13 10.74
N LEU A 457 -22.26 1.64 9.74
CA LEU A 457 -20.91 2.11 9.45
C LEU A 457 -20.90 3.48 8.75
N ARG A 458 -22.02 3.89 8.15
CA ARG A 458 -22.14 5.18 7.45
C ARG A 458 -22.17 6.40 8.38
N HIS A 459 -22.69 6.28 9.59
CA HIS A 459 -22.96 7.45 10.45
C HIS A 459 -21.79 7.95 11.30
N ARG A 460 -20.68 7.24 11.38
CA ARG A 460 -19.52 7.66 12.22
C ARG A 460 -18.44 8.43 11.49
N ASP A 461 -18.44 8.38 10.17
CA ASP A 461 -17.52 9.17 9.32
C ASP A 461 -18.14 10.50 8.83
N GLU A 462 -19.43 10.74 9.06
CA GLU A 462 -20.13 11.97 8.66
C GLU A 462 -19.59 13.25 9.32
N GLU A 463 -18.85 13.17 10.42
CA GLU A 463 -18.19 14.36 11.01
C GLU A 463 -17.03 14.92 10.15
N LEU A 464 -16.67 14.29 9.05
CA LEU A 464 -15.55 14.71 8.18
C LEU A 464 -15.98 15.05 6.74
N VAL A 465 -17.24 14.82 6.39
CA VAL A 465 -17.81 15.27 5.10
C VAL A 465 -18.36 16.69 5.29
N PRO A 466 -17.92 17.69 4.54
CA PRO A 466 -18.50 19.02 4.63
C PRO A 466 -19.95 18.96 4.19
N ARG A 467 -20.88 19.33 5.08
CA ARG A 467 -22.29 19.53 4.72
C ARG A 467 -22.33 20.51 3.55
N ARG A 468 -23.03 20.15 2.50
CA ARG A 468 -23.42 21.08 1.43
C ARG A 468 -24.38 22.06 2.06
N ASP A 469 -23.98 23.31 2.25
CA ASP A 469 -24.92 24.39 2.48
C ASP A 469 -25.72 24.59 1.19
N ALA A 470 -27.01 24.27 1.26
CA ALA A 470 -27.98 24.66 0.25
C ALA A 470 -28.25 26.15 0.43
N GLY A 471 -27.89 26.95 -0.58
CA GLY A 471 -28.14 28.37 -0.68
C GLY A 471 -27.52 28.89 -1.97
#